data_1703738c725a0cb7500070ba02211435
#
_entry.id   1703738c725a0cb7500070ba02211435
#
_cell.length_a   1.000
_cell.length_b   1.000
_cell.length_c   1.000
_cell.angle_alpha   90.00
_cell.angle_beta   90.00
_cell.angle_gamma   90.00
#
_symmetry.space_group_name_H-M   'P 1'
#
loop_
_entity.id
_entity.type
_entity.pdbx_description
1 polymer ?
#
loop_
_entity_poly.entity_id
_entity_poly.type
_entity_poly.pdbx_seq_one_letter_code
_entity_poly.pdbx_strand_id
1 'polypeptide(L)' 'MVRCSDDSLYTGYTTDIEKRIVQHNSEKIGAKYTKARRPVVLVYTENFESKGDAMRREIEIKSFTRSQKLSLINL' A
#
# COMPACT_ATOMS: atom_id res chain seq x y z
N MET A 1 2.44 -0.60 2.04
CA MET A 1 1.02 -0.60 2.52
C MET A 1 0.65 0.79 3.01
N VAL A 2 -0.50 1.25 2.64
CA VAL A 2 -1.01 2.55 3.08
C VAL A 2 -2.31 2.37 3.84
N ARG A 3 -2.55 3.28 4.79
CA ARG A 3 -3.82 3.37 5.49
C ARG A 3 -4.61 4.54 4.89
N CYS A 4 -5.86 4.27 4.53
CA CYS A 4 -6.76 5.25 3.94
C CYS A 4 -7.54 6.02 5.01
N SER A 5 -8.23 7.08 4.59
CA SER A 5 -9.01 7.93 5.53
C SER A 5 -10.13 7.17 6.23
N ASP A 6 -10.63 6.11 5.63
CA ASP A 6 -11.66 5.24 6.23
C ASP A 6 -11.05 4.13 7.09
N ASP A 7 -9.76 4.22 7.39
CA ASP A 7 -8.98 3.26 8.17
C ASP A 7 -8.76 1.89 7.49
N SER A 8 -9.12 1.76 6.22
CA SER A 8 -8.82 0.57 5.45
C SER A 8 -7.34 0.53 5.04
N LEU A 9 -6.83 -0.66 4.75
CA LEU A 9 -5.44 -0.87 4.35
C LEU A 9 -5.38 -1.28 2.88
N TYR A 10 -4.50 -0.61 2.13
CA TYR A 10 -4.25 -0.92 0.73
C TYR A 10 -2.80 -1.35 0.53
N THR A 11 -2.61 -2.48 -0.16
CA THR A 11 -1.30 -3.03 -0.46
C THR A 11 -1.01 -2.86 -1.95
N GLY A 12 0.14 -2.30 -2.26
CA GLY A 12 0.57 -2.11 -3.64
C GLY A 12 2.09 -2.20 -3.74
N TYR A 13 2.58 -2.17 -4.96
CA TYR A 13 3.99 -2.22 -5.26
C TYR A 13 4.38 -1.00 -6.10
N THR A 14 5.59 -0.48 -5.87
CA THR A 14 6.11 0.64 -6.65
C THR A 14 7.63 0.66 -6.64
N THR A 15 8.22 1.24 -7.66
CA THR A 15 9.66 1.52 -7.71
C THR A 15 10.04 2.84 -7.03
N ASP A 16 9.06 3.68 -6.71
CA ASP A 16 9.26 4.98 -6.05
C ASP A 16 8.11 5.22 -5.07
N ILE A 17 8.36 4.95 -3.79
CA ILE A 17 7.34 5.03 -2.74
C ILE A 17 6.82 6.47 -2.57
N GLU A 18 7.71 7.45 -2.52
CA GLU A 18 7.33 8.85 -2.33
C GLU A 18 6.42 9.35 -3.44
N LYS A 19 6.81 9.07 -4.68
CA LYS A 19 6.02 9.43 -5.85
C LYS A 19 4.66 8.75 -5.83
N ARG A 20 4.61 7.47 -5.43
CA ARG A 20 3.35 6.72 -5.39
C ARG A 20 2.40 7.28 -4.34
N ILE A 21 2.89 7.69 -3.17
CA ILE A 21 2.08 8.32 -2.13
C ILE A 21 1.47 9.63 -2.65
N VAL A 22 2.26 10.46 -3.32
CA VAL A 22 1.77 11.68 -3.95
C VAL A 22 0.67 11.37 -4.96
N GLN A 23 0.86 10.34 -5.79
CA GLN A 23 -0.14 9.92 -6.77
C GLN A 23 -1.45 9.46 -6.11
N HIS A 24 -1.36 8.68 -5.02
CA HIS A 24 -2.55 8.22 -4.30
C HIS A 24 -3.37 9.38 -3.74
N ASN A 25 -2.72 10.48 -3.38
CA ASN A 25 -3.39 11.66 -2.82
C ASN A 25 -3.74 12.70 -3.89
N SER A 26 -3.42 12.45 -5.16
CA SER A 26 -3.73 13.34 -6.27
C SER A 26 -5.12 13.05 -6.82
N GLU A 27 -5.85 14.10 -7.21
CA GLU A 27 -7.16 13.96 -7.84
C GLU A 27 -7.11 13.28 -9.20
N LYS A 28 -5.98 13.42 -9.92
CA LYS A 28 -5.84 12.95 -11.31
C LYS A 28 -5.25 11.56 -11.42
N ILE A 29 -4.42 11.16 -10.47
CA ILE A 29 -3.64 9.94 -10.51
C ILE A 29 -3.80 9.22 -9.17
N GLY A 30 -3.78 7.91 -9.20
CA GLY A 30 -3.87 7.08 -8.00
C GLY A 30 -4.63 5.80 -8.29
N ALA A 31 -4.60 4.87 -7.36
CA ALA A 31 -5.34 3.63 -7.49
C ALA A 31 -6.84 3.92 -7.32
N LYS A 32 -7.66 3.21 -8.07
CA LYS A 32 -9.11 3.35 -7.99
C LYS A 32 -9.63 3.15 -6.57
N TYR A 33 -9.05 2.19 -5.85
CA TYR A 33 -9.42 1.90 -4.46
C TYR A 33 -9.18 3.11 -3.54
N THR A 34 -8.02 3.77 -3.67
CA THR A 34 -7.65 4.88 -2.78
C THR A 34 -8.25 6.20 -3.19
N LYS A 35 -8.74 6.34 -4.42
CA LYS A 35 -9.27 7.58 -4.95
C LYS A 35 -10.39 8.20 -4.09
N ALA A 36 -11.29 7.37 -3.59
CA ALA A 36 -12.40 7.81 -2.74
C ALA A 36 -12.06 7.77 -1.25
N ARG A 37 -10.83 7.35 -0.89
CA ARG A 37 -10.41 7.12 0.50
C ARG A 37 -9.21 7.96 0.90
N ARG A 38 -8.99 9.07 0.21
CA ARG A 38 -7.91 10.01 0.53
C ARG A 38 -8.23 10.81 1.78
N PRO A 39 -7.24 11.30 2.52
CA PRO A 39 -5.82 11.08 2.29
C PRO A 39 -5.36 9.69 2.71
N VAL A 40 -4.26 9.21 2.12
CA VAL A 40 -3.63 7.96 2.50
C VAL A 40 -2.29 8.23 3.17
N VAL A 41 -1.91 7.36 4.10
CA VAL A 41 -0.67 7.47 4.86
C VAL A 41 0.12 6.18 4.72
N LEU A 42 1.42 6.30 4.44
CA LEU A 42 2.30 5.15 4.40
C LEU A 42 2.49 4.59 5.81
N VAL A 43 2.20 3.30 6.01
CA VAL A 43 2.30 2.66 7.33
C VAL A 43 3.24 1.47 7.35
N TYR A 44 3.62 0.93 6.20
CA TYR A 44 4.51 -0.23 6.13
C TYR A 44 5.15 -0.33 4.76
N THR A 45 6.46 -0.66 4.73
CA THR A 45 7.20 -0.89 3.48
C THR A 45 8.08 -2.11 3.59
N GLU A 46 8.33 -2.77 2.46
CA GLU A 46 9.37 -3.78 2.29
C GLU A 46 10.10 -3.50 0.98
N ASN A 47 11.41 -3.71 0.97
CA ASN A 47 12.23 -3.51 -0.22
C ASN A 47 12.66 -4.85 -0.81
N PHE A 48 12.67 -4.94 -2.12
CA PHE A 48 13.07 -6.14 -2.86
C PHE A 48 14.02 -5.80 -3.97
N GLU A 49 14.93 -6.72 -4.29
CA GLU A 49 15.91 -6.53 -5.36
C GLU A 49 15.29 -6.74 -6.74
N SER A 50 14.22 -7.55 -6.83
CA SER A 50 13.57 -7.81 -8.11
C SER A 50 12.09 -7.47 -8.06
N LYS A 51 11.57 -7.04 -9.22
CA LYS A 51 10.15 -6.77 -9.41
C LYS A 51 9.30 -8.03 -9.13
N GLY A 52 9.79 -9.20 -9.56
CA GLY A 52 9.08 -10.46 -9.37
C GLY A 52 8.87 -10.79 -7.89
N ASP A 53 9.89 -10.56 -7.06
CA ASP A 53 9.79 -10.79 -5.62
C ASP A 53 8.81 -9.82 -4.96
N ALA A 54 8.87 -8.55 -5.36
CA ALA A 54 7.95 -7.54 -4.86
C ALA A 54 6.49 -7.89 -5.19
N MET A 55 6.24 -8.34 -6.41
CA MET A 55 4.90 -8.71 -6.86
C MET A 55 4.37 -9.95 -6.12
N ARG A 56 5.22 -10.94 -5.86
CA ARG A 56 4.84 -12.12 -5.10
C ARG A 56 4.46 -11.76 -3.68
N ARG A 57 5.24 -10.89 -3.05
CA ARG A 57 4.95 -10.43 -1.69
C ARG A 57 3.67 -9.61 -1.64
N GLU A 58 3.40 -8.78 -2.66
CA GLU A 58 2.16 -8.04 -2.76
C GLU A 58 0.94 -8.98 -2.76
N ILE A 59 0.99 -10.03 -3.58
CA ILE A 59 -0.07 -11.03 -3.66
C ILE A 59 -0.26 -11.72 -2.30
N GLU A 60 0.83 -12.09 -1.63
CA GLU A 60 0.80 -12.73 -0.32
C GLU A 60 0.13 -11.82 0.71
N ILE A 61 0.55 -10.56 0.80
CA ILE A 61 0.00 -9.61 1.77
C ILE A 61 -1.47 -9.30 1.47
N LYS A 62 -1.85 -9.23 0.20
CA LYS A 62 -3.25 -9.01 -0.18
C LYS A 62 -4.16 -10.15 0.29
N SER A 63 -3.61 -11.35 0.46
CA SER A 63 -4.37 -12.50 0.97
C SER A 63 -4.50 -12.49 2.50
N PHE A 64 -3.76 -11.62 3.19
CA PHE A 64 -3.79 -11.53 4.64
C PHE A 64 -5.13 -10.98 5.14
N THR A 65 -5.54 -11.44 6.33
CA THR A 65 -6.63 -10.80 7.05
C THR A 65 -6.18 -9.41 7.55
N ARG A 66 -7.13 -8.57 7.93
CA ARG A 66 -6.81 -7.27 8.52
C ARG A 66 -5.91 -7.40 9.75
N SER A 67 -6.19 -8.39 10.60
CA SER A 67 -5.39 -8.66 11.79
C SER A 67 -3.93 -8.98 11.44
N GLN A 68 -3.72 -9.80 10.41
CA GLN A 68 -2.38 -10.14 9.94
C GLN A 68 -1.65 -8.91 9.38
N LYS A 69 -2.34 -8.06 8.63
CA LYS A 69 -1.76 -6.82 8.10
C LYS A 69 -1.37 -5.87 9.23
N LEU A 70 -2.20 -5.74 10.25
CA LEU A 70 -1.90 -4.91 11.41
C LEU A 70 -0.69 -5.43 12.18
N SER A 71 -0.51 -6.75 12.24
CA SER A 71 0.67 -7.35 12.87
C SER A 71 1.96 -6.95 12.16
N LEU A 72 1.95 -6.84 10.83
CA LEU A 72 3.10 -6.34 10.07
C LEU A 72 3.43 -4.90 10.42
N ILE A 73 2.42 -4.06 10.55
CA ILE A 73 2.58 -2.63 10.82
C ILE A 73 3.13 -2.40 12.22
N ASN A 74 2.77 -3.24 13.17
CA ASN A 74 3.11 -3.08 14.59
C ASN A 74 4.35 -3.88 15.04
N LEU A 75 5.11 -4.40 14.11
CA LEU A 75 6.36 -5.11 14.43
C LEU A 75 7.41 -4.17 15.03
#